data_0b80449a16a6935637442882d15d05b5
#
_entry.id   0b80449a16a6935637442882d15d05b5
#
_cell.length_a   1.000
_cell.length_b   1.000
_cell.length_c   1.000
_cell.angle_alpha   90.00
_cell.angle_beta   90.00
_cell.angle_gamma   90.00
#
_symmetry.space_group_name_H-M   'P 1'
#
loop_
_entity.id
_entity.type
_entity.pdbx_description
1 polymer ?
#
loop_
_entity_poly.entity_id
_entity_poly.type
_entity_poly.pdbx_seq_one_letter_code
_entity_poly.pdbx_strand_id
1 'polypeptide(L)'
;EAWGKILLSIHDQADFLSIHHWRTGNHACLEVAALGLIGIFYQEFKEAEKWRRFAVDFLMEMWPKQFHADGYTKEMSGGYHWVAMRSFFTFYEVAVKNGFGGLFPEEYRERLLLTAKAELYQSKPDYSVPITNDSNSETNRREQLERITSLLKVPEIEYRLTGGKAGVKPEYT
;
A
#
# COMPACT_ATOMS: atom_id res chain seq x y z
N GLU A 1 -15.61 -19.56 24.80
CA GLU A 1 -16.28 -20.26 23.67
C GLU A 1 -16.39 -19.36 22.42
N ALA A 2 -16.88 -18.10 22.52
CA ALA A 2 -17.00 -17.19 21.36
C ALA A 2 -15.65 -16.83 20.72
N TRP A 3 -14.62 -16.51 21.50
CA TRP A 3 -13.28 -16.19 20.99
C TRP A 3 -12.64 -17.34 20.21
N GLY A 4 -12.83 -18.58 20.66
CA GLY A 4 -12.30 -19.75 19.93
C GLY A 4 -12.91 -19.88 18.54
N LYS A 5 -14.21 -19.61 18.38
CA LYS A 5 -14.89 -19.63 17.07
C LYS A 5 -14.40 -18.50 16.16
N ILE A 6 -14.16 -17.31 16.72
CA ILE A 6 -13.61 -16.17 15.95
C ILE A 6 -12.22 -16.51 15.45
N LEU A 7 -11.33 -17.00 16.30
CA LEU A 7 -9.97 -17.36 15.91
C LEU A 7 -9.93 -18.47 14.85
N LEU A 8 -10.76 -19.50 15.01
CA LEU A 8 -10.91 -20.55 14.00
C LEU A 8 -11.38 -19.97 12.66
N SER A 9 -12.39 -19.09 12.68
CA SER A 9 -12.88 -18.46 11.46
C SER A 9 -11.84 -17.60 10.78
N ILE A 10 -11.01 -16.86 11.54
CA ILE A 10 -9.90 -16.06 10.99
C ILE A 10 -8.85 -16.98 10.36
N HIS A 11 -8.49 -18.07 11.04
CA HIS A 11 -7.54 -19.05 10.52
C HIS A 11 -8.05 -19.71 9.23
N ASP A 12 -9.30 -20.16 9.20
CA ASP A 12 -9.92 -20.78 8.02
C ASP A 12 -9.95 -19.81 6.83
N GLN A 13 -10.24 -18.53 7.07
CA GLN A 13 -10.19 -17.50 6.03
C GLN A 13 -8.76 -17.26 5.53
N ALA A 14 -7.77 -17.25 6.41
CA ALA A 14 -6.36 -17.10 6.02
C ALA A 14 -5.88 -18.30 5.20
N ASP A 15 -6.21 -19.52 5.61
CA ASP A 15 -5.90 -20.73 4.84
C ASP A 15 -6.57 -20.69 3.47
N PHE A 16 -7.85 -20.31 3.39
CA PHE A 16 -8.55 -20.14 2.13
C PHE A 16 -7.85 -19.12 1.22
N LEU A 17 -7.52 -17.93 1.71
CA LEU A 17 -6.82 -16.90 0.95
C LEU A 17 -5.42 -17.34 0.51
N SER A 18 -4.73 -18.13 1.31
CA SER A 18 -3.40 -18.63 0.95
C SER A 18 -3.39 -19.49 -0.32
N ILE A 19 -4.54 -20.07 -0.68
CA ILE A 19 -4.70 -21.01 -1.81
C ILE A 19 -5.57 -20.41 -2.92
N HIS A 20 -6.65 -19.71 -2.56
CA HIS A 20 -7.75 -19.32 -3.46
C HIS A 20 -7.83 -17.81 -3.76
N HIS A 21 -6.78 -17.03 -3.44
CA HIS A 21 -6.72 -15.61 -3.80
C HIS A 21 -6.75 -15.40 -5.32
N TRP A 22 -7.20 -14.24 -5.74
CA TRP A 22 -7.10 -13.83 -7.14
C TRP A 22 -5.65 -13.83 -7.62
N ARG A 23 -5.44 -14.07 -8.92
CA ARG A 23 -4.09 -14.22 -9.48
C ARG A 23 -3.46 -12.90 -9.91
N THR A 24 -4.28 -11.89 -10.23
CA THR A 24 -3.81 -10.60 -10.75
C THR A 24 -4.77 -9.47 -10.34
N GLY A 25 -4.33 -8.23 -10.54
CA GLY A 25 -5.14 -7.03 -10.31
C GLY A 25 -5.21 -6.58 -8.86
N ASN A 26 -5.96 -5.50 -8.63
CA ASN A 26 -6.10 -4.87 -7.31
C ASN A 26 -6.69 -5.82 -6.26
N HIS A 27 -7.65 -6.67 -6.64
CA HIS A 27 -8.24 -7.65 -5.73
C HIS A 27 -7.19 -8.64 -5.21
N ALA A 28 -6.33 -9.18 -6.09
CA ALA A 28 -5.25 -10.06 -5.68
C ALA A 28 -4.31 -9.40 -4.66
N CYS A 29 -3.91 -8.15 -4.92
CA CYS A 29 -3.04 -7.40 -4.02
C CYS A 29 -3.73 -7.15 -2.67
N LEU A 30 -5.03 -6.83 -2.67
CA LEU A 30 -5.79 -6.57 -1.45
C LEU A 30 -5.94 -7.83 -0.60
N GLU A 31 -6.31 -8.96 -1.22
CA GLU A 31 -6.50 -10.25 -0.54
C GLU A 31 -5.20 -10.75 0.08
N VAL A 32 -4.10 -10.69 -0.68
CA VAL A 32 -2.80 -11.17 -0.19
C VAL A 32 -2.20 -10.22 0.84
N ALA A 33 -2.40 -8.90 0.71
CA ALA A 33 -2.04 -7.96 1.77
C ALA A 33 -2.82 -8.25 3.06
N ALA A 34 -4.13 -8.56 2.97
CA ALA A 34 -4.94 -8.96 4.13
C ALA A 34 -4.41 -10.23 4.79
N LEU A 35 -4.01 -11.23 4.00
CA LEU A 35 -3.37 -12.45 4.52
C LEU A 35 -2.09 -12.12 5.30
N GLY A 36 -1.24 -11.25 4.75
CA GLY A 36 -0.03 -10.76 5.44
C GLY A 36 -0.36 -10.05 6.76
N LEU A 37 -1.42 -9.24 6.79
CA LEU A 37 -1.89 -8.57 8.01
C LEU A 37 -2.37 -9.57 9.06
N ILE A 38 -3.11 -10.62 8.67
CA ILE A 38 -3.49 -11.70 9.59
C ILE A 38 -2.24 -12.30 10.22
N GLY A 39 -1.20 -12.58 9.44
CA GLY A 39 0.07 -13.09 9.93
C GLY A 39 0.81 -12.13 10.88
N ILE A 40 0.56 -10.81 10.81
CA ILE A 40 1.13 -9.83 11.76
C ILE A 40 0.34 -9.81 13.06
N PHE A 41 -1.00 -9.78 12.99
CA PHE A 41 -1.85 -9.63 14.16
C PHE A 41 -2.03 -10.92 14.97
N TYR A 42 -1.94 -12.08 14.31
CA TYR A 42 -2.15 -13.40 14.91
C TYR A 42 -0.89 -14.25 14.81
N GLN A 43 0.17 -13.78 15.49
CA GLN A 43 1.50 -14.41 15.47
C GLN A 43 1.53 -15.81 16.08
N GLU A 44 0.51 -16.15 16.85
CA GLU A 44 0.32 -17.46 17.51
C GLU A 44 -0.07 -18.56 16.50
N PHE A 45 -0.57 -18.22 15.33
CA PHE A 45 -0.83 -19.21 14.30
C PHE A 45 0.49 -19.74 13.74
N LYS A 46 0.57 -21.06 13.57
CA LYS A 46 1.78 -21.74 13.07
C LYS A 46 2.19 -21.26 11.69
N GLU A 47 1.21 -20.89 10.87
CA GLU A 47 1.36 -20.44 9.49
C GLU A 47 1.65 -18.93 9.38
N ALA A 48 1.59 -18.16 10.48
CA ALA A 48 1.68 -16.71 10.46
C ALA A 48 2.94 -16.17 9.75
N GLU A 49 4.10 -16.79 9.98
CA GLU A 49 5.35 -16.41 9.29
C GLU A 49 5.26 -16.71 7.79
N LYS A 50 4.72 -17.86 7.42
CA LYS A 50 4.54 -18.25 6.01
C LYS A 50 3.63 -17.25 5.28
N TRP A 51 2.53 -16.85 5.90
CA TRP A 51 1.60 -15.87 5.32
C TRP A 51 2.23 -14.50 5.13
N ARG A 52 3.03 -14.02 6.11
CA ARG A 52 3.77 -12.76 5.98
C ARG A 52 4.76 -12.78 4.82
N ARG A 53 5.59 -13.82 4.72
CA ARG A 53 6.58 -13.96 3.64
C ARG A 53 5.92 -14.07 2.29
N PHE A 54 4.92 -14.93 2.17
CA PHE A 54 4.14 -15.07 0.95
C PHE A 54 3.55 -13.73 0.48
N ALA A 55 3.01 -12.94 1.40
CA ALA A 55 2.43 -11.64 1.05
C ALA A 55 3.48 -10.66 0.50
N VAL A 56 4.68 -10.62 1.08
CA VAL A 56 5.77 -9.78 0.55
C VAL A 56 6.17 -10.23 -0.85
N ASP A 57 6.44 -11.52 -1.04
CA ASP A 57 6.90 -12.08 -2.32
C ASP A 57 5.86 -11.85 -3.42
N PHE A 58 4.59 -12.13 -3.13
CA PHE A 58 3.50 -11.92 -4.06
C PHE A 58 3.34 -10.45 -4.46
N LEU A 59 3.36 -9.52 -3.50
CA LEU A 59 3.23 -8.10 -3.79
C LEU A 59 4.43 -7.58 -4.60
N MET A 60 5.64 -8.06 -4.32
CA MET A 60 6.81 -7.74 -5.14
C MET A 60 6.65 -8.22 -6.60
N GLU A 61 6.12 -9.42 -6.81
CA GLU A 61 5.81 -9.93 -8.16
C GLU A 61 4.72 -9.11 -8.86
N MET A 62 3.71 -8.66 -8.09
CA MET A 62 2.60 -7.88 -8.65
C MET A 62 2.99 -6.44 -8.97
N TRP A 63 4.06 -5.88 -8.38
CA TRP A 63 4.43 -4.49 -8.57
C TRP A 63 4.53 -4.07 -10.03
N PRO A 64 5.35 -4.71 -10.87
CA PRO A 64 5.46 -4.33 -12.28
C PRO A 64 4.19 -4.61 -13.09
N LYS A 65 3.23 -5.35 -12.53
CA LYS A 65 1.92 -5.58 -13.16
C LYS A 65 0.91 -4.49 -12.82
N GLN A 66 1.08 -3.80 -11.69
CA GLN A 66 0.20 -2.74 -11.19
C GLN A 66 0.70 -1.33 -11.53
N PHE A 67 2.01 -1.13 -11.56
CA PHE A 67 2.61 0.19 -11.71
C PHE A 67 3.58 0.25 -12.89
N HIS A 68 3.70 1.43 -13.48
CA HIS A 68 4.76 1.79 -14.40
C HIS A 68 6.09 2.03 -13.65
N ALA A 69 7.19 2.20 -14.40
CA ALA A 69 8.51 2.44 -13.83
C ALA A 69 8.62 3.76 -13.03
N ASP A 70 7.77 4.74 -13.35
CA ASP A 70 7.66 6.02 -12.63
C ASP A 70 6.81 5.94 -11.36
N GLY A 71 6.23 4.78 -11.07
CA GLY A 71 5.37 4.54 -9.92
C GLY A 71 3.89 4.82 -10.14
N TYR A 72 3.47 5.31 -11.32
CA TYR A 72 2.05 5.54 -11.56
C TYR A 72 1.31 4.25 -11.90
N THR A 73 0.03 4.16 -11.50
CA THR A 73 -0.79 2.97 -11.78
C THR A 73 -1.01 2.74 -13.28
N LYS A 74 -0.94 1.50 -13.72
CA LYS A 74 -1.23 1.10 -15.11
C LYS A 74 -2.68 1.31 -15.53
N GLU A 75 -3.60 1.44 -14.59
CA GLU A 75 -4.98 1.81 -14.86
C GLU A 75 -5.14 3.27 -15.31
N MET A 76 -4.07 4.09 -15.17
CA MET A 76 -4.05 5.51 -15.59
C MET A 76 -5.21 6.32 -15.00
N SER A 77 -5.65 5.96 -13.80
CA SER A 77 -6.76 6.54 -13.09
C SER A 77 -6.30 7.21 -11.80
N GLY A 78 -6.64 8.48 -11.60
CA GLY A 78 -6.31 9.21 -10.38
C GLY A 78 -6.93 8.59 -9.12
N GLY A 79 -8.16 8.06 -9.24
CA GLY A 79 -8.83 7.34 -8.16
C GLY A 79 -8.16 6.01 -7.83
N TYR A 80 -7.92 5.19 -8.85
CA TYR A 80 -7.37 3.85 -8.71
C TYR A 80 -5.89 3.81 -8.39
N HIS A 81 -5.14 4.89 -8.61
CA HIS A 81 -3.76 4.95 -8.14
C HIS A 81 -3.66 4.67 -6.64
N TRP A 82 -4.50 5.35 -5.82
CA TRP A 82 -4.56 5.08 -4.39
C TRP A 82 -5.13 3.70 -4.06
N VAL A 83 -6.13 3.23 -4.80
CA VAL A 83 -6.70 1.87 -4.60
C VAL A 83 -5.63 0.80 -4.79
N ALA A 84 -4.80 0.91 -5.82
CA ALA A 84 -3.67 0.01 -6.03
C ALA A 84 -2.61 0.17 -4.93
N MET A 85 -2.16 1.39 -4.68
CA MET A 85 -1.07 1.69 -3.73
C MET A 85 -1.40 1.26 -2.30
N ARG A 86 -2.65 1.47 -1.84
CA ARG A 86 -3.00 1.28 -0.43
C ARG A 86 -2.78 -0.14 0.09
N SER A 87 -2.89 -1.17 -0.77
CA SER A 87 -2.65 -2.56 -0.36
C SER A 87 -1.18 -2.77 0.02
N PHE A 88 -0.28 -2.27 -0.81
CA PHE A 88 1.16 -2.32 -0.58
C PHE A 88 1.56 -1.45 0.62
N PHE A 89 1.07 -0.22 0.65
CA PHE A 89 1.42 0.76 1.68
C PHE A 89 0.90 0.34 3.07
N THR A 90 -0.37 -0.07 3.18
CA THR A 90 -0.96 -0.43 4.48
C THR A 90 -0.31 -1.67 5.07
N PHE A 91 0.00 -2.68 4.25
CA PHE A 91 0.72 -3.86 4.74
C PHE A 91 2.11 -3.48 5.26
N TYR A 92 2.87 -2.69 4.49
CA TYR A 92 4.18 -2.19 4.92
C TYR A 92 4.10 -1.36 6.20
N GLU A 93 3.17 -0.40 6.27
CA GLU A 93 2.98 0.48 7.43
C GLU A 93 2.68 -0.32 8.70
N VAL A 94 1.72 -1.24 8.63
CA VAL A 94 1.35 -2.08 9.79
C VAL A 94 2.51 -2.97 10.19
N ALA A 95 3.23 -3.54 9.24
CA ALA A 95 4.39 -4.37 9.51
C ALA A 95 5.49 -3.57 10.24
N VAL A 96 5.85 -2.39 9.74
CA VAL A 96 6.87 -1.53 10.38
C VAL A 96 6.45 -1.14 11.79
N LYS A 97 5.19 -0.74 11.98
CA LYS A 97 4.67 -0.35 13.30
C LYS A 97 4.62 -1.50 14.32
N ASN A 98 4.60 -2.74 13.85
CA ASN A 98 4.59 -3.95 14.69
C ASN A 98 5.95 -4.68 14.75
N GLY A 99 7.04 -4.04 14.30
CA GLY A 99 8.39 -4.61 14.41
C GLY A 99 8.78 -5.58 13.28
N PHE A 100 7.96 -5.70 12.23
CA PHE A 100 8.21 -6.56 11.08
C PHE A 100 8.81 -5.84 9.87
N GLY A 101 9.34 -4.62 10.04
CA GLY A 101 9.92 -3.86 8.93
C GLY A 101 11.04 -4.59 8.18
N GLY A 102 11.86 -5.38 8.90
CA GLY A 102 12.91 -6.21 8.31
C GLY A 102 12.46 -7.36 7.42
N LEU A 103 11.14 -7.60 7.31
CA LEU A 103 10.57 -8.59 6.39
C LEU A 103 10.64 -8.14 4.92
N PHE A 104 10.68 -6.83 4.69
CA PHE A 104 10.61 -6.23 3.36
C PHE A 104 12.01 -5.96 2.80
N PRO A 105 12.30 -6.31 1.53
CA PRO A 105 13.53 -5.88 0.87
C PRO A 105 13.52 -4.35 0.68
N GLU A 106 14.72 -3.73 0.61
CA GLU A 106 14.84 -2.28 0.40
C GLU A 106 14.12 -1.82 -0.88
N GLU A 107 14.15 -2.62 -1.93
CA GLU A 107 13.42 -2.37 -3.18
C GLU A 107 11.92 -2.15 -2.96
N TYR A 108 11.31 -2.80 -1.96
CA TYR A 108 9.89 -2.59 -1.66
C TYR A 108 9.65 -1.15 -1.21
N ARG A 109 10.51 -0.64 -0.34
CA ARG A 109 10.45 0.74 0.14
C ARG A 109 10.73 1.75 -0.98
N GLU A 110 11.73 1.50 -1.82
CA GLU A 110 12.05 2.34 -2.98
C GLU A 110 10.86 2.46 -3.93
N ARG A 111 10.20 1.36 -4.23
CA ARG A 111 9.00 1.33 -5.07
C ARG A 111 7.83 2.08 -4.42
N LEU A 112 7.64 1.96 -3.10
CA LEU A 112 6.65 2.77 -2.38
C LEU A 112 6.95 4.27 -2.47
N LEU A 113 8.22 4.68 -2.44
CA LEU A 113 8.61 6.08 -2.63
C LEU A 113 8.24 6.58 -4.03
N LEU A 114 8.45 5.78 -5.07
CA LEU A 114 8.05 6.13 -6.44
C LEU A 114 6.53 6.31 -6.55
N THR A 115 5.74 5.37 -6.03
CA THR A 115 4.28 5.48 -6.05
C THR A 115 3.78 6.66 -5.22
N ALA A 116 4.43 6.98 -4.11
CA ALA A 116 4.11 8.15 -3.29
C ALA A 116 4.38 9.48 -4.02
N LYS A 117 5.48 9.56 -4.77
CA LYS A 117 5.78 10.71 -5.62
C LYS A 117 4.78 10.84 -6.76
N ALA A 118 4.39 9.75 -7.39
CA ALA A 118 3.36 9.75 -8.42
C ALA A 118 2.01 10.26 -7.85
N GLU A 119 1.63 9.88 -6.63
CA GLU A 119 0.44 10.42 -5.94
C GLU A 119 0.55 11.93 -5.70
N LEU A 120 1.73 12.43 -5.31
CA LEU A 120 1.97 13.86 -5.16
C LEU A 120 1.83 14.61 -6.48
N TYR A 121 2.48 14.11 -7.55
CA TYR A 121 2.55 14.82 -8.83
C TYR A 121 1.22 14.85 -9.58
N GLN A 122 0.36 13.83 -9.41
CA GLN A 122 -0.98 13.87 -9.99
C GLN A 122 -1.94 14.82 -9.24
N SER A 123 -1.65 15.16 -7.96
CA SER A 123 -2.54 15.99 -7.16
C SER A 123 -2.45 17.46 -7.54
N LYS A 124 -3.59 18.11 -7.66
CA LYS A 124 -3.71 19.57 -7.83
C LYS A 124 -3.25 20.33 -6.57
N PRO A 125 -3.07 21.65 -6.63
CA PRO A 125 -2.64 22.45 -5.48
C PRO A 125 -3.52 22.30 -4.23
N ASP A 126 -4.80 22.03 -4.40
CA ASP A 126 -5.78 21.78 -3.32
C ASP A 126 -5.83 20.32 -2.85
N TYR A 127 -4.89 19.49 -3.33
CA TYR A 127 -4.78 18.04 -3.08
C TYR A 127 -5.89 17.20 -3.73
N SER A 128 -6.77 17.76 -4.53
CA SER A 128 -7.68 16.97 -5.33
C SER A 128 -6.92 16.25 -6.46
N VAL A 129 -7.42 15.10 -6.91
CA VAL A 129 -6.87 14.42 -8.08
C VAL A 129 -7.84 14.55 -9.25
N PRO A 130 -7.34 14.69 -10.48
CA PRO A 130 -8.20 14.80 -11.64
C PRO A 130 -9.02 13.53 -11.88
N ILE A 131 -10.23 13.70 -12.39
CA ILE A 131 -11.07 12.59 -12.83
C ILE A 131 -10.52 12.12 -14.18
N THR A 132 -9.81 11.00 -14.16
CA THR A 132 -9.25 10.37 -15.36
C THR A 132 -9.66 8.91 -15.42
N ASN A 133 -9.92 8.40 -16.61
CA ASN A 133 -10.35 7.02 -16.85
C ASN A 133 -11.48 6.60 -15.89
N ASP A 134 -11.27 5.55 -15.10
CA ASP A 134 -12.26 4.94 -14.22
C ASP A 134 -12.43 5.65 -12.87
N SER A 135 -12.11 6.94 -12.79
CA SER A 135 -12.33 7.76 -11.61
C SER A 135 -13.74 8.33 -11.58
N ASN A 136 -14.47 8.15 -10.48
CA ASN A 136 -15.86 8.57 -10.35
C ASN A 136 -16.04 9.99 -9.80
N SER A 137 -15.07 10.49 -9.01
CA SER A 137 -15.13 11.79 -8.35
C SER A 137 -13.75 12.30 -8.03
N GLU A 138 -13.64 13.63 -7.94
CA GLU A 138 -12.44 14.22 -7.35
C GLU A 138 -12.35 13.86 -5.87
N THR A 139 -11.20 13.34 -5.47
CA THR A 139 -10.90 13.02 -4.07
C THR A 139 -9.71 13.82 -3.60
N ASN A 140 -9.81 14.39 -2.40
CA ASN A 140 -8.70 15.08 -1.77
C ASN A 140 -7.72 14.08 -1.16
N ARG A 141 -6.44 14.20 -1.47
CA ARG A 141 -5.37 13.28 -1.05
C ARG A 141 -4.52 13.78 0.10
N ARG A 142 -4.88 14.89 0.72
CA ARG A 142 -4.09 15.50 1.77
C ARG A 142 -3.79 14.54 2.91
N GLU A 143 -4.82 13.87 3.43
CA GLU A 143 -4.68 12.91 4.53
C GLU A 143 -3.78 11.71 4.15
N GLN A 144 -3.94 11.19 2.92
CA GLN A 144 -3.10 10.10 2.41
C GLN A 144 -1.64 10.55 2.31
N LEU A 145 -1.36 11.75 1.80
CA LEU A 145 -0.01 12.29 1.70
C LEU A 145 0.61 12.53 3.09
N GLU A 146 -0.17 13.01 4.05
CA GLU A 146 0.27 13.14 5.46
C GLU A 146 0.63 11.77 6.04
N ARG A 147 -0.19 10.76 5.83
CA ARG A 147 0.05 9.38 6.27
C ARG A 147 1.30 8.79 5.61
N ILE A 148 1.46 8.95 4.30
CA ILE A 148 2.61 8.47 3.54
C ILE A 148 3.91 9.09 4.08
N THR A 149 3.99 10.43 4.18
CA THR A 149 5.23 11.09 4.58
C THR A 149 5.56 10.87 6.05
N SER A 150 4.57 10.60 6.90
CA SER A 150 4.82 10.25 8.31
C SER A 150 5.67 8.97 8.44
N LEU A 151 5.49 8.02 7.53
CA LEU A 151 6.19 6.75 7.51
C LEU A 151 7.44 6.77 6.63
N LEU A 152 7.29 7.19 5.36
CA LEU A 152 8.35 7.08 4.34
C LEU A 152 9.31 8.27 4.33
N LYS A 153 8.94 9.40 4.96
CA LYS A 153 9.74 10.63 4.98
C LYS A 153 10.05 11.13 3.56
N VAL A 154 9.01 11.51 2.82
CA VAL A 154 9.10 12.02 1.44
C VAL A 154 9.25 13.55 1.48
N PRO A 155 10.44 14.11 1.25
CA PRO A 155 10.68 15.56 1.43
C PRO A 155 9.84 16.45 0.51
N GLU A 156 9.50 15.99 -0.69
CA GLU A 156 8.68 16.71 -1.64
C GLU A 156 7.21 16.80 -1.16
N ILE A 157 6.71 15.74 -0.53
CA ILE A 157 5.37 15.76 0.09
C ILE A 157 5.37 16.70 1.30
N GLU A 158 6.39 16.62 2.15
CA GLU A 158 6.54 17.49 3.30
C GLU A 158 6.56 18.98 2.89
N TYR A 159 7.33 19.32 1.85
CA TYR A 159 7.36 20.68 1.30
C TYR A 159 5.97 21.18 0.93
N ARG A 160 5.21 20.36 0.24
CA ARG A 160 3.87 20.73 -0.20
C ARG A 160 2.89 20.85 0.96
N LEU A 161 2.91 19.93 1.90
CA LEU A 161 2.02 19.95 3.07
C LEU A 161 2.28 21.14 4.00
N THR A 162 3.54 21.60 4.08
CA THR A 162 3.95 22.72 4.94
C THR A 162 3.89 24.08 4.24
N GLY A 163 3.48 24.13 2.97
CA GLY A 163 3.49 25.36 2.18
C GLY A 163 4.91 25.89 1.96
N GLY A 164 5.89 25.01 1.81
CA GLY A 164 7.28 25.35 1.55
C GLY A 164 8.12 25.67 2.79
N LYS A 165 7.60 25.45 3.99
CA LYS A 165 8.34 25.73 5.25
C LYS A 165 9.31 24.63 5.65
N ALA A 166 9.12 23.41 5.15
CA ALA A 166 9.98 22.26 5.38
C ALA A 166 9.99 21.36 4.15
N GLY A 167 10.96 20.43 4.08
CA GLY A 167 11.10 19.50 2.97
C GLY A 167 11.88 20.07 1.78
N VAL A 168 11.71 19.47 0.61
CA VAL A 168 12.40 19.83 -0.64
C VAL A 168 11.37 20.17 -1.71
N LYS A 169 11.56 21.31 -2.38
CA LYS A 169 10.67 21.73 -3.47
C LYS A 169 10.65 20.67 -4.57
N PRO A 170 9.46 20.19 -4.99
CA PRO A 170 9.35 19.24 -6.09
C PRO A 170 9.91 19.85 -7.38
N GLU A 171 10.73 19.08 -8.11
CA GLU A 171 11.13 19.42 -9.46
C GLU A 171 10.04 18.93 -10.42
N TYR A 172 9.31 19.89 -10.98
CA TYR A 172 8.40 19.59 -12.08
C TYR A 172 9.22 19.68 -13.37
N THR A 173 9.53 18.56 -13.96
CA THR A 173 10.09 18.45 -15.31
C THR A 173 8.99 18.46 -16.36
#